data_22a7d11227923adf470a1ecb5c409c9c
#
_entry.id   22a7d11227923adf470a1ecb5c409c9c
#
_cell.length_a   1.000
_cell.length_b   1.000
_cell.length_c   1.000
_cell.angle_alpha   90.00
_cell.angle_beta   90.00
_cell.angle_gamma   90.00
#
_symmetry.space_group_name_H-M   'P 1'
#
loop_
_entity.id
_entity.type
_entity.pdbx_description
1 polymer ?
#
loop_
_entity_poly.entity_id
_entity_poly.type
_entity_poly.pdbx_seq_one_letter_code
_entity_poly.pdbx_strand_id
1 'polypeptide(L)'
;MAKKNACLARHAVGNPLTRKKQNPYTPSMTSIAINWQTYIDQISDCKDAATLDALELDLLGRKRGVLTDAMKALGELSIEEKKVKGQELNAWKKKIENEIEGKRATFTNASLSGLADTDTIDVTLQLPKKQRGHLHLIPEFIRRVEDVFGRMGFDVARNNEIESEKENFHLLNFEKDHAAMDMQATFWIQGEPGKLMRTHTSPVQIHYMREHKAPFRMICPGKVYRKDSDATHSPMFHQFEGLMIGKDISVANMKAVMTAAMKELLSEDIEFRFRTSYFPFTEPSLEVDIRWLGKKGEEGTGRWLEVGGCGLVHPNVLKNVGIDPNVWSGFAFGFGVERLIMIKYGVADLRGFYEGDVRFLEQF
;
A
#
# COMPACT_ATOMS: atom_id res chain seq x y z
N MET A 1 -3.76 52.83 9.08
CA MET A 1 -4.29 53.17 10.41
C MET A 1 -4.70 51.92 11.15
N ALA A 2 -4.10 51.77 12.29
CA ALA A 2 -4.37 51.06 13.55
C ALA A 2 -4.40 49.50 13.49
N LYS A 3 -3.33 48.88 13.82
CA LYS A 3 -2.80 48.25 15.06
C LYS A 3 -3.86 47.73 16.05
N LYS A 4 -3.87 46.42 16.31
CA LYS A 4 -3.94 45.93 17.70
C LYS A 4 -3.25 44.52 17.81
N ASN A 5 -2.13 44.56 18.52
CA ASN A 5 -1.46 43.41 19.10
C ASN A 5 -2.31 42.80 20.23
N ALA A 6 -2.39 41.46 20.29
CA ALA A 6 -2.80 40.76 21.50
C ALA A 6 -1.62 39.84 21.94
N CYS A 7 -1.08 40.26 23.06
CA CYS A 7 0.02 39.66 23.81
C CYS A 7 -0.42 38.31 24.40
N LEU A 8 0.29 37.21 24.10
CA LEU A 8 0.15 35.93 24.79
C LEU A 8 1.00 35.95 26.05
N ALA A 9 0.33 36.02 27.18
CA ALA A 9 0.94 35.83 28.50
C ALA A 9 1.36 34.36 28.68
N ARG A 10 2.66 34.14 28.74
CA ARG A 10 3.24 32.87 29.20
C ARG A 10 3.08 32.80 30.73
N HIS A 11 2.23 31.92 31.21
CA HIS A 11 2.24 31.49 32.60
C HIS A 11 3.39 30.50 32.78
N ALA A 12 4.46 30.98 33.40
CA ALA A 12 5.48 30.12 33.97
C ALA A 12 4.90 29.43 35.20
N VAL A 13 4.57 28.16 35.09
CA VAL A 13 4.30 27.30 36.23
C VAL A 13 5.67 26.89 36.78
N GLY A 14 6.01 27.48 37.90
CA GLY A 14 7.20 27.17 38.70
C GLY A 14 7.18 25.70 39.12
N ASN A 15 8.31 25.05 38.92
CA ASN A 15 8.58 23.70 39.37
C ASN A 15 8.90 23.74 40.88
N PRO A 16 8.00 23.29 41.77
CA PRO A 16 8.37 23.12 43.19
C PRO A 16 8.79 21.66 43.32
N LEU A 17 10.04 21.40 43.55
CA LEU A 17 10.42 20.23 44.35
C LEU A 17 11.89 19.89 44.17
N THR A 18 12.71 20.65 44.90
CA THR A 18 13.89 20.05 45.51
C THR A 18 13.68 20.05 47.01
N ARG A 19 12.73 19.25 47.49
CA ARG A 19 12.82 18.74 48.88
C ARG A 19 13.51 17.38 48.80
N LYS A 20 14.82 17.36 49.08
CA LYS A 20 15.51 16.14 49.52
C LYS A 20 14.75 15.62 50.74
N LYS A 21 13.89 14.61 50.54
CA LYS A 21 13.46 13.75 51.62
C LYS A 21 14.71 13.00 52.07
N GLN A 22 15.31 13.42 53.18
CA GLN A 22 16.26 12.61 53.91
C GLN A 22 15.51 11.32 54.26
N ASN A 23 16.00 10.21 53.77
CA ASN A 23 15.57 8.88 54.15
C ASN A 23 16.01 8.67 55.61
N PRO A 24 15.09 8.43 56.58
CA PRO A 24 15.45 8.30 57.98
C PRO A 24 16.20 7.00 58.32
N TYR A 25 16.54 6.19 57.34
CA TYR A 25 17.26 4.93 57.51
C TYR A 25 18.57 4.94 56.72
N THR A 26 19.54 5.71 57.21
CA THR A 26 20.95 5.41 57.01
C THR A 26 21.50 4.93 58.37
N PRO A 27 21.49 3.64 58.65
CA PRO A 27 22.21 3.15 59.81
C PRO A 27 23.71 3.16 59.51
N SER A 28 24.49 3.85 60.38
CA SER A 28 25.92 3.65 60.42
C SER A 28 26.24 2.17 60.67
N MET A 29 27.24 1.67 59.93
CA MET A 29 27.73 0.29 59.93
C MET A 29 28.18 -0.13 61.36
N THR A 30 27.29 -0.74 62.11
CA THR A 30 27.61 -1.69 63.20
C THR A 30 26.32 -2.46 63.53
N SER A 31 26.27 -3.73 63.18
CA SER A 31 25.35 -4.78 63.66
C SER A 31 23.86 -4.39 63.87
N ILE A 32 23.11 -4.12 62.83
CA ILE A 32 21.66 -4.25 62.90
C ILE A 32 21.32 -5.57 62.18
N ALA A 33 20.90 -6.55 62.97
CA ALA A 33 20.28 -7.75 62.40
C ALA A 33 19.03 -7.32 61.63
N ILE A 34 19.09 -7.31 60.30
CA ILE A 34 17.93 -6.95 59.47
C ILE A 34 16.85 -8.01 59.71
N ASN A 35 15.70 -7.56 60.21
CA ASN A 35 14.56 -8.46 60.39
C ASN A 35 13.81 -8.62 59.06
N TRP A 36 14.22 -9.59 58.28
CA TRP A 36 13.65 -9.88 56.95
C TRP A 36 12.15 -10.23 57.01
N GLN A 37 11.66 -10.72 58.17
CA GLN A 37 10.24 -11.06 58.33
C GLN A 37 9.37 -9.82 58.24
N THR A 38 9.82 -8.68 58.78
CA THR A 38 9.10 -7.40 58.69
C THR A 38 8.80 -7.00 57.21
N TYR A 39 9.72 -7.29 56.30
CA TYR A 39 9.50 -6.98 54.89
C TYR A 39 8.50 -7.95 54.23
N ILE A 40 8.44 -9.21 54.63
CA ILE A 40 7.42 -10.15 54.19
C ILE A 40 6.04 -9.70 54.68
N ASP A 41 5.95 -9.22 55.91
CA ASP A 41 4.70 -8.69 56.43
C ASP A 41 4.25 -7.43 55.67
N GLN A 42 5.19 -6.54 55.33
CA GLN A 42 4.93 -5.37 54.48
C GLN A 42 4.46 -5.75 53.07
N ILE A 43 5.02 -6.80 52.46
CA ILE A 43 4.58 -7.32 51.15
C ILE A 43 3.12 -7.85 51.24
N SER A 44 2.81 -8.55 52.36
CA SER A 44 1.48 -9.08 52.60
C SER A 44 0.44 -7.97 52.79
N ASP A 45 0.83 -6.85 53.41
CA ASP A 45 -0.01 -5.70 53.72
C ASP A 45 -0.20 -4.73 52.53
N CYS A 46 0.54 -4.91 51.40
CA CYS A 46 0.35 -4.10 50.21
C CYS A 46 -1.07 -4.20 49.69
N LYS A 47 -1.69 -3.03 49.41
CA LYS A 47 -3.08 -2.93 48.97
C LYS A 47 -3.24 -2.80 47.46
N ASP A 48 -2.20 -2.39 46.76
CA ASP A 48 -2.18 -2.17 45.32
C ASP A 48 -0.83 -2.55 44.67
N ALA A 49 -0.83 -2.68 43.33
CA ALA A 49 0.36 -3.07 42.58
C ALA A 49 1.47 -1.98 42.64
N ALA A 50 1.11 -0.69 42.71
CA ALA A 50 2.08 0.40 42.72
C ALA A 50 2.89 0.44 44.02
N THR A 51 2.23 0.16 45.14
CA THR A 51 2.92 0.05 46.44
C THR A 51 3.82 -1.18 46.52
N LEU A 52 3.39 -2.29 45.91
CA LEU A 52 4.19 -3.50 45.79
C LEU A 52 5.45 -3.28 44.92
N ASP A 53 5.31 -2.61 43.79
CA ASP A 53 6.42 -2.29 42.89
C ASP A 53 7.44 -1.33 43.55
N ALA A 54 6.96 -0.37 44.32
CA ALA A 54 7.83 0.53 45.10
C ALA A 54 8.63 -0.25 46.16
N LEU A 55 7.98 -1.16 46.89
CA LEU A 55 8.62 -2.00 47.89
C LEU A 55 9.62 -2.99 47.26
N GLU A 56 9.30 -3.57 46.10
CA GLU A 56 10.22 -4.41 45.35
C GLU A 56 11.49 -3.65 44.95
N LEU A 57 11.33 -2.39 44.49
CA LEU A 57 12.47 -1.55 44.11
C LEU A 57 13.35 -1.19 45.33
N ASP A 58 12.74 -0.94 46.48
CA ASP A 58 13.46 -0.65 47.71
C ASP A 58 14.19 -1.89 48.29
N LEU A 59 13.65 -3.09 48.07
CA LEU A 59 14.25 -4.34 48.55
C LEU A 59 15.30 -4.90 47.60
N LEU A 60 14.96 -5.03 46.30
CA LEU A 60 15.73 -5.76 45.29
C LEU A 60 16.42 -4.85 44.28
N GLY A 61 16.23 -3.53 44.37
CA GLY A 61 16.79 -2.55 43.42
C GLY A 61 18.30 -2.70 43.23
N ARG A 62 18.77 -2.79 41.98
CA ARG A 62 20.19 -3.04 41.65
C ARG A 62 21.18 -2.01 42.19
N LYS A 63 20.78 -0.75 42.36
CA LYS A 63 21.68 0.34 42.82
C LYS A 63 21.61 0.59 44.31
N ARG A 64 20.48 0.44 44.96
CA ARG A 64 20.21 0.83 46.36
C ARG A 64 19.17 -0.07 47.06
N GLY A 65 19.05 -1.33 46.69
CA GLY A 65 18.13 -2.24 47.37
C GLY A 65 18.72 -2.72 48.69
N VAL A 66 17.90 -2.81 49.74
CA VAL A 66 18.33 -3.26 51.08
C VAL A 66 19.03 -4.61 51.03
N LEU A 67 18.50 -5.55 50.27
CA LEU A 67 19.08 -6.87 50.09
C LEU A 67 20.35 -6.84 49.21
N THR A 68 20.37 -5.96 48.23
CA THR A 68 21.54 -5.72 47.36
C THR A 68 22.70 -5.13 48.18
N ASP A 69 22.41 -4.21 49.07
CA ASP A 69 23.44 -3.61 49.93
C ASP A 69 23.92 -4.56 51.05
N ALA A 70 23.00 -5.40 51.58
CA ALA A 70 23.39 -6.50 52.49
C ALA A 70 24.30 -7.53 51.77
N MET A 71 24.05 -7.85 50.53
CA MET A 71 24.92 -8.73 49.71
C MET A 71 26.30 -8.10 49.44
N LYS A 72 26.37 -6.80 49.19
CA LYS A 72 27.66 -6.11 49.01
C LYS A 72 28.49 -6.11 50.32
N ALA A 73 27.84 -5.94 51.45
CA ALA A 73 28.50 -5.97 52.76
C ALA A 73 29.15 -7.33 53.12
N LEU A 74 28.69 -8.42 52.49
CA LEU A 74 29.37 -9.73 52.61
C LEU A 74 30.82 -9.68 52.11
N GLY A 75 31.15 -8.72 51.23
CA GLY A 75 32.52 -8.55 50.72
C GLY A 75 33.58 -8.35 51.80
N GLU A 76 33.21 -7.82 52.95
CA GLU A 76 34.11 -7.43 54.03
C GLU A 76 34.30 -8.52 55.13
N LEU A 77 33.57 -9.66 55.05
CA LEU A 77 33.58 -10.73 56.04
C LEU A 77 34.62 -11.82 55.73
N SER A 78 34.96 -12.66 56.74
CA SER A 78 35.83 -13.82 56.56
C SER A 78 35.22 -14.88 55.66
N ILE A 79 36.04 -15.79 55.08
CA ILE A 79 35.58 -16.78 54.08
C ILE A 79 34.50 -17.72 54.65
N GLU A 80 34.60 -18.10 55.91
CA GLU A 80 33.62 -18.98 56.55
C GLU A 80 32.30 -18.27 56.84
N GLU A 81 32.34 -17.02 57.31
CA GLU A 81 31.17 -16.20 57.58
C GLU A 81 30.45 -15.82 56.25
N LYS A 82 31.20 -15.56 55.19
CA LYS A 82 30.63 -15.31 53.84
C LYS A 82 29.77 -16.47 53.36
N LYS A 83 30.21 -17.68 53.58
CA LYS A 83 29.51 -18.88 53.15
C LYS A 83 28.17 -19.05 53.88
N VAL A 84 28.19 -18.90 55.20
CA VAL A 84 26.98 -19.07 56.03
C VAL A 84 25.98 -17.93 55.78
N LYS A 85 26.41 -16.68 55.89
CA LYS A 85 25.55 -15.51 55.70
C LYS A 85 25.08 -15.34 54.23
N GLY A 86 25.90 -15.76 53.24
CA GLY A 86 25.51 -15.77 51.83
C GLY A 86 24.41 -16.76 51.53
N GLN A 87 24.45 -17.94 52.16
CA GLN A 87 23.35 -18.91 52.03
C GLN A 87 22.07 -18.40 52.68
N GLU A 88 22.16 -17.78 53.85
CA GLU A 88 21.03 -17.19 54.55
C GLU A 88 20.37 -16.05 53.74
N LEU A 89 21.17 -15.10 53.23
CA LEU A 89 20.67 -14.01 52.40
C LEU A 89 20.06 -14.48 51.08
N ASN A 90 20.62 -15.51 50.45
CA ASN A 90 20.03 -16.11 49.26
C ASN A 90 18.70 -16.80 49.57
N ALA A 91 18.57 -17.45 50.73
CA ALA A 91 17.30 -18.04 51.15
C ALA A 91 16.22 -16.95 51.36
N TRP A 92 16.57 -15.84 52.00
CA TRP A 92 15.67 -14.71 52.17
C TRP A 92 15.31 -14.05 50.85
N LYS A 93 16.27 -13.87 49.95
CA LYS A 93 16.03 -13.36 48.62
C LYS A 93 14.95 -14.16 47.90
N LYS A 94 15.11 -15.49 47.86
CA LYS A 94 14.13 -16.38 47.24
C LYS A 94 12.75 -16.28 47.88
N LYS A 95 12.71 -16.19 49.23
CA LYS A 95 11.45 -16.07 49.96
C LYS A 95 10.74 -14.76 49.64
N ILE A 96 11.47 -13.64 49.60
CA ILE A 96 10.93 -12.32 49.23
C ILE A 96 10.43 -12.30 47.78
N GLU A 97 11.19 -12.82 46.82
CA GLU A 97 10.80 -12.92 45.41
C GLU A 97 9.51 -13.71 45.25
N ASN A 98 9.39 -14.86 45.90
CA ASN A 98 8.19 -15.69 45.88
C ASN A 98 6.96 -15.00 46.46
N GLU A 99 7.11 -14.26 47.56
CA GLU A 99 5.98 -13.53 48.19
C GLU A 99 5.53 -12.36 47.31
N ILE A 100 6.46 -11.63 46.68
CA ILE A 100 6.13 -10.56 45.75
C ILE A 100 5.37 -11.15 44.51
N GLU A 101 5.85 -12.24 43.96
CA GLU A 101 5.20 -12.89 42.84
C GLU A 101 3.81 -13.41 43.18
N GLY A 102 3.67 -14.05 44.35
CA GLY A 102 2.37 -14.49 44.88
C GLY A 102 1.38 -13.35 45.07
N LYS A 103 1.84 -12.23 45.66
CA LYS A 103 0.99 -11.06 45.86
C LYS A 103 0.61 -10.38 44.54
N ARG A 104 1.55 -10.30 43.61
CA ARG A 104 1.30 -9.79 42.23
C ARG A 104 0.26 -10.62 41.50
N ALA A 105 0.31 -11.95 41.61
CA ALA A 105 -0.69 -12.83 41.06
C ALA A 105 -2.08 -12.60 41.67
N THR A 106 -2.17 -12.32 42.95
CA THR A 106 -3.47 -12.01 43.59
C THR A 106 -4.07 -10.70 43.09
N PHE A 107 -3.27 -9.64 42.86
CA PHE A 107 -3.75 -8.39 42.25
C PHE A 107 -4.19 -8.58 40.81
N THR A 108 -3.45 -9.36 40.01
CA THR A 108 -3.81 -9.66 38.63
C THR A 108 -5.13 -10.44 38.57
N ASN A 109 -5.30 -11.46 39.40
CA ASN A 109 -6.53 -12.25 39.45
C ASN A 109 -7.73 -11.43 39.97
N ALA A 110 -7.54 -10.56 40.96
CA ALA A 110 -8.58 -9.66 41.43
C ALA A 110 -8.99 -8.64 40.37
N SER A 111 -8.04 -8.13 39.59
CA SER A 111 -8.31 -7.26 38.46
C SER A 111 -9.10 -7.98 37.35
N LEU A 112 -8.73 -9.22 37.02
CA LEU A 112 -9.42 -10.03 36.00
C LEU A 112 -10.84 -10.42 36.44
N SER A 113 -11.04 -10.80 37.70
CA SER A 113 -12.38 -11.12 38.22
C SER A 113 -13.29 -9.89 38.28
N GLY A 114 -12.74 -8.73 38.67
CA GLY A 114 -13.50 -7.47 38.65
C GLY A 114 -13.90 -7.02 37.22
N LEU A 115 -13.07 -7.29 36.22
CA LEU A 115 -13.41 -7.05 34.81
C LEU A 115 -14.56 -7.92 34.32
N ALA A 116 -14.63 -9.18 34.77
CA ALA A 116 -15.73 -10.08 34.40
C ALA A 116 -17.09 -9.61 34.94
N ASP A 117 -17.12 -8.91 36.08
CA ASP A 117 -18.33 -8.41 36.70
C ASP A 117 -18.76 -7.01 36.21
N THR A 118 -17.81 -6.21 35.74
CA THR A 118 -18.04 -4.81 35.33
C THR A 118 -18.10 -4.61 33.83
N ASP A 119 -17.44 -5.46 33.04
CA ASP A 119 -17.33 -5.35 31.59
C ASP A 119 -18.28 -6.36 30.91
N THR A 120 -19.57 -6.12 31.03
CA THR A 120 -20.57 -6.84 30.23
C THR A 120 -20.37 -6.42 28.78
N ILE A 121 -19.89 -7.35 27.94
CA ILE A 121 -19.80 -7.13 26.49
C ILE A 121 -21.23 -6.96 25.97
N ASP A 122 -21.58 -5.74 25.61
CA ASP A 122 -22.84 -5.48 24.92
C ASP A 122 -22.73 -6.05 23.49
N VAL A 123 -23.32 -7.23 23.30
CA VAL A 123 -23.35 -7.90 21.99
C VAL A 123 -24.18 -7.15 20.94
N THR A 124 -24.98 -6.15 21.39
CA THR A 124 -25.73 -5.27 20.47
C THR A 124 -24.92 -4.05 20.03
N LEU A 125 -23.79 -3.80 20.68
CA LEU A 125 -22.91 -2.70 20.33
C LEU A 125 -22.42 -2.89 18.88
N GLN A 126 -22.74 -1.95 18.03
CA GLN A 126 -22.15 -1.91 16.70
C GLN A 126 -20.68 -1.56 16.85
N LEU A 127 -19.84 -2.59 16.89
CA LEU A 127 -18.39 -2.39 16.83
C LEU A 127 -18.05 -1.56 15.60
N PRO A 128 -17.15 -0.57 15.71
CA PRO A 128 -16.68 0.17 14.54
C PRO A 128 -16.25 -0.85 13.50
N LYS A 129 -16.82 -0.72 12.29
CA LYS A 129 -16.49 -1.62 11.18
C LYS A 129 -14.97 -1.66 11.07
N LYS A 130 -14.40 -2.85 11.28
CA LYS A 130 -12.97 -3.05 11.09
C LYS A 130 -12.65 -2.56 9.68
N GLN A 131 -11.80 -1.55 9.55
CA GLN A 131 -11.38 -1.08 8.25
C GLN A 131 -10.83 -2.29 7.49
N ARG A 132 -11.56 -2.71 6.47
CA ARG A 132 -11.06 -3.73 5.55
C ARG A 132 -10.15 -3.00 4.58
N GLY A 133 -8.96 -3.53 4.37
CA GLY A 133 -8.11 -3.04 3.30
C GLY A 133 -8.85 -3.09 1.96
N HIS A 134 -8.50 -2.22 1.04
CA HIS A 134 -9.03 -2.18 -0.32
C HIS A 134 -7.93 -2.54 -1.32
N LEU A 135 -8.33 -2.80 -2.55
CA LEU A 135 -7.38 -3.03 -3.63
C LEU A 135 -6.67 -1.73 -3.99
N HIS A 136 -5.43 -1.87 -4.43
CA HIS A 136 -4.74 -0.75 -5.08
C HIS A 136 -5.53 -0.30 -6.32
N LEU A 137 -5.54 1.01 -6.60
CA LEU A 137 -6.32 1.64 -7.67
C LEU A 137 -6.13 0.98 -9.06
N ILE A 138 -4.90 0.59 -9.41
CA ILE A 138 -4.61 -0.02 -10.71
C ILE A 138 -5.34 -1.37 -10.89
N PRO A 139 -5.15 -2.39 -10.02
CA PRO A 139 -5.88 -3.65 -10.17
C PRO A 139 -7.40 -3.49 -10.00
N GLU A 140 -7.86 -2.53 -9.20
CA GLU A 140 -9.29 -2.22 -9.09
C GLU A 140 -9.85 -1.69 -10.42
N PHE A 141 -9.16 -0.73 -11.02
CA PHE A 141 -9.57 -0.16 -12.32
C PHE A 141 -9.52 -1.21 -13.45
N ILE A 142 -8.48 -2.05 -13.48
CA ILE A 142 -8.39 -3.15 -14.45
C ILE A 142 -9.57 -4.10 -14.33
N ARG A 143 -9.96 -4.51 -13.11
CA ARG A 143 -11.16 -5.32 -12.90
C ARG A 143 -12.43 -4.65 -13.41
N ARG A 144 -12.54 -3.34 -13.22
CA ARG A 144 -13.67 -2.58 -13.75
C ARG A 144 -13.67 -2.55 -15.27
N VAL A 145 -12.50 -2.41 -15.91
CA VAL A 145 -12.35 -2.52 -17.37
C VAL A 145 -12.79 -3.91 -17.85
N GLU A 146 -12.31 -4.97 -17.20
CA GLU A 146 -12.69 -6.35 -17.53
C GLU A 146 -14.21 -6.58 -17.39
N ASP A 147 -14.85 -6.04 -16.35
CA ASP A 147 -16.29 -6.14 -16.15
C ASP A 147 -17.09 -5.38 -17.21
N VAL A 148 -16.74 -4.13 -17.49
CA VAL A 148 -17.43 -3.29 -18.49
C VAL A 148 -17.35 -3.94 -19.88
N PHE A 149 -16.15 -4.30 -20.33
CA PHE A 149 -15.99 -4.93 -21.65
C PHE A 149 -16.53 -6.37 -21.71
N GLY A 150 -16.44 -7.12 -20.60
CA GLY A 150 -17.04 -8.44 -20.47
C GLY A 150 -18.57 -8.41 -20.69
N ARG A 151 -19.26 -7.42 -20.11
CA ARG A 151 -20.71 -7.20 -20.34
C ARG A 151 -21.02 -6.78 -21.79
N MET A 152 -20.05 -6.18 -22.48
CA MET A 152 -20.14 -5.87 -23.92
C MET A 152 -19.78 -7.10 -24.81
N GLY A 153 -19.45 -8.25 -24.19
CA GLY A 153 -19.12 -9.51 -24.84
C GLY A 153 -17.69 -9.59 -25.38
N PHE A 154 -16.76 -8.85 -24.78
CA PHE A 154 -15.33 -8.98 -25.06
C PHE A 154 -14.71 -10.05 -24.17
N ASP A 155 -13.87 -10.89 -24.73
CA ASP A 155 -13.03 -11.83 -23.97
C ASP A 155 -11.85 -11.10 -23.37
N VAL A 156 -11.36 -11.59 -22.23
CA VAL A 156 -10.15 -11.07 -21.58
C VAL A 156 -8.96 -11.94 -21.98
N ALA A 157 -8.08 -11.43 -22.81
CA ALA A 157 -6.87 -12.10 -23.26
C ALA A 157 -5.66 -11.63 -22.43
N ARG A 158 -4.77 -12.56 -22.11
CA ARG A 158 -3.50 -12.28 -21.42
C ARG A 158 -2.38 -13.05 -22.10
N ASN A 159 -1.17 -12.50 -22.08
CA ASN A 159 0.02 -13.14 -22.58
C ASN A 159 1.27 -12.64 -21.86
N ASN A 160 2.42 -13.17 -22.24
CA ASN A 160 3.71 -12.86 -21.65
C ASN A 160 4.09 -11.38 -21.82
N GLU A 161 4.86 -10.87 -20.87
CA GLU A 161 5.42 -9.51 -20.92
C GLU A 161 6.70 -9.44 -21.77
N ILE A 162 7.38 -10.59 -21.94
CA ILE A 162 8.53 -10.73 -22.82
C ILE A 162 8.04 -11.25 -24.17
N GLU A 163 8.34 -10.50 -25.21
CA GLU A 163 7.91 -10.78 -26.57
C GLU A 163 9.11 -10.81 -27.52
N SER A 164 8.91 -11.38 -28.71
CA SER A 164 9.87 -11.23 -29.76
C SER A 164 9.69 -9.89 -30.50
N GLU A 165 10.76 -9.38 -31.04
CA GLU A 165 10.73 -8.20 -31.94
C GLU A 165 9.73 -8.37 -33.07
N LYS A 166 9.57 -9.59 -33.58
CA LYS A 166 8.64 -9.94 -34.64
C LYS A 166 7.20 -9.70 -34.22
N GLU A 167 6.78 -10.20 -33.05
CA GLU A 167 5.43 -10.02 -32.50
C GLU A 167 5.16 -8.58 -32.07
N ASN A 168 6.18 -7.93 -31.45
CA ASN A 168 6.01 -6.58 -30.92
C ASN A 168 5.99 -5.49 -32.00
N PHE A 169 6.63 -5.73 -33.18
CA PHE A 169 6.76 -4.74 -34.23
C PHE A 169 6.36 -5.25 -35.62
N HIS A 170 7.06 -6.24 -36.18
CA HIS A 170 6.92 -6.58 -37.58
C HIS A 170 5.54 -7.09 -37.98
N LEU A 171 4.92 -7.92 -37.16
CA LEU A 171 3.56 -8.40 -37.43
C LEU A 171 2.49 -7.33 -37.26
N LEU A 172 2.83 -6.25 -36.55
CA LEU A 172 2.01 -5.05 -36.39
C LEU A 172 2.31 -3.99 -37.46
N ASN A 173 2.88 -4.41 -38.59
CA ASN A 173 3.13 -3.57 -39.76
C ASN A 173 4.19 -2.45 -39.52
N PHE A 174 5.11 -2.62 -38.56
CA PHE A 174 6.29 -1.79 -38.48
C PHE A 174 7.31 -2.24 -39.52
N GLU A 175 7.74 -1.33 -40.37
CA GLU A 175 8.86 -1.56 -41.29
C GLU A 175 10.18 -1.66 -40.51
N LYS A 176 11.17 -2.38 -41.08
CA LYS A 176 12.51 -2.41 -40.50
C LYS A 176 13.08 -1.00 -40.44
N ASP A 177 13.68 -0.65 -39.32
CA ASP A 177 14.29 0.65 -39.08
C ASP A 177 13.30 1.85 -39.16
N HIS A 178 12.03 1.61 -38.95
CA HIS A 178 11.02 2.65 -38.91
C HIS A 178 11.19 3.53 -37.66
N ALA A 179 11.15 4.85 -37.83
CA ALA A 179 11.32 5.81 -36.73
C ALA A 179 10.38 5.59 -35.53
N ALA A 180 9.18 5.01 -35.77
CA ALA A 180 8.26 4.64 -34.71
C ALA A 180 8.79 3.51 -33.78
N MET A 181 9.78 2.72 -34.22
CA MET A 181 10.44 1.74 -33.34
C MET A 181 11.36 2.44 -32.34
N ASP A 182 12.08 3.50 -32.78
CA ASP A 182 12.91 4.32 -31.90
C ASP A 182 12.08 5.10 -30.87
N MET A 183 10.90 5.57 -31.28
CA MET A 183 9.94 6.24 -30.39
C MET A 183 9.36 5.32 -29.32
N GLN A 184 9.39 3.99 -29.55
CA GLN A 184 8.97 2.99 -28.57
C GLN A 184 10.17 2.27 -27.94
N ALA A 185 11.22 3.02 -27.57
CA ALA A 185 12.41 2.48 -26.95
C ALA A 185 12.06 1.67 -25.69
N THR A 186 12.49 0.42 -25.67
CA THR A 186 12.21 -0.52 -24.58
C THR A 186 13.47 -1.22 -24.08
N PHE A 187 13.27 -2.16 -23.16
CA PHE A 187 14.31 -2.98 -22.58
C PHE A 187 14.47 -4.28 -23.35
N TRP A 188 15.68 -4.52 -23.87
CA TRP A 188 16.04 -5.76 -24.52
C TRP A 188 16.56 -6.76 -23.50
N ILE A 189 16.25 -8.04 -23.70
CA ILE A 189 16.69 -9.10 -22.78
C ILE A 189 18.15 -9.45 -23.07
N GLN A 190 18.99 -9.29 -22.07
CA GLN A 190 20.40 -9.62 -22.20
C GLN A 190 20.59 -11.14 -22.40
N GLY A 191 21.37 -11.51 -23.41
CA GLY A 191 21.63 -12.92 -23.73
C GLY A 191 20.57 -13.61 -24.59
N GLU A 192 19.44 -12.94 -24.91
CA GLU A 192 18.40 -13.46 -25.78
C GLU A 192 18.14 -12.51 -26.96
N PRO A 193 18.90 -12.64 -28.06
CA PRO A 193 18.75 -11.76 -29.24
C PRO A 193 17.31 -11.75 -29.77
N GLY A 194 16.79 -10.56 -30.08
CA GLY A 194 15.44 -10.38 -30.62
C GLY A 194 14.30 -10.53 -29.61
N LYS A 195 14.60 -10.64 -28.32
CA LYS A 195 13.59 -10.58 -27.24
C LYS A 195 13.66 -9.27 -26.48
N LEU A 196 12.47 -8.76 -26.11
CA LEU A 196 12.30 -7.48 -25.45
C LEU A 196 11.12 -7.49 -24.49
N MET A 197 11.09 -6.52 -23.58
CA MET A 197 9.89 -6.22 -22.79
C MET A 197 8.91 -5.49 -23.70
N ARG A 198 7.66 -5.97 -23.82
CA ARG A 198 6.65 -5.40 -24.74
C ARG A 198 6.41 -3.91 -24.47
N THR A 199 6.34 -3.12 -25.52
CA THR A 199 6.13 -1.67 -25.48
C THR A 199 4.65 -1.26 -25.41
N HIS A 200 3.78 -2.18 -25.76
CA HIS A 200 2.31 -2.08 -25.75
C HIS A 200 1.71 -3.48 -25.62
N THR A 201 0.42 -3.57 -25.40
CA THR A 201 -0.26 -4.86 -25.26
C THR A 201 -0.68 -5.46 -26.61
N SER A 202 -0.41 -4.80 -27.73
CA SER A 202 -0.78 -5.23 -29.10
C SER A 202 -0.23 -6.62 -29.51
N PRO A 203 0.93 -7.13 -29.03
CA PRO A 203 1.35 -8.49 -29.30
C PRO A 203 0.29 -9.54 -28.91
N VAL A 204 -0.47 -9.27 -27.85
CA VAL A 204 -1.56 -10.16 -27.41
C VAL A 204 -2.63 -10.27 -28.50
N GLN A 205 -2.90 -9.20 -29.27
CA GLN A 205 -3.83 -9.22 -30.41
C GLN A 205 -3.33 -10.19 -31.48
N ILE A 206 -2.02 -10.19 -31.77
CA ILE A 206 -1.41 -11.10 -32.76
C ILE A 206 -1.58 -12.57 -32.33
N HIS A 207 -1.29 -12.88 -31.08
CA HIS A 207 -1.47 -14.23 -30.53
C HIS A 207 -2.94 -14.64 -30.56
N TYR A 208 -3.84 -13.76 -30.11
CA TYR A 208 -5.28 -14.04 -30.09
C TYR A 208 -5.87 -14.28 -31.49
N MET A 209 -5.48 -13.46 -32.47
CA MET A 209 -5.90 -13.62 -33.86
C MET A 209 -5.45 -14.95 -34.51
N ARG A 210 -4.30 -15.49 -34.08
CA ARG A 210 -3.80 -16.80 -34.55
C ARG A 210 -4.54 -17.99 -33.95
N GLU A 211 -5.02 -17.82 -32.72
CA GLU A 211 -5.67 -18.89 -31.94
C GLU A 211 -7.18 -18.94 -32.16
N HIS A 212 -7.80 -17.83 -32.60
CA HIS A 212 -9.24 -17.68 -32.68
C HIS A 212 -9.70 -17.38 -34.13
N LYS A 213 -10.83 -17.96 -34.48
CA LYS A 213 -11.47 -17.69 -35.77
C LYS A 213 -12.42 -16.52 -35.67
N ALA A 214 -12.33 -15.59 -36.62
CA ALA A 214 -13.29 -14.48 -36.72
C ALA A 214 -14.73 -14.96 -36.95
N PRO A 215 -15.78 -14.29 -36.41
CA PRO A 215 -15.68 -13.03 -35.68
C PRO A 215 -15.35 -13.19 -34.19
N PHE A 216 -14.65 -12.23 -33.61
CA PHE A 216 -14.34 -12.19 -32.17
C PHE A 216 -14.12 -10.76 -31.72
N ARG A 217 -14.12 -10.59 -30.40
CA ARG A 217 -13.74 -9.34 -29.75
C ARG A 217 -13.02 -9.67 -28.41
N MET A 218 -11.95 -8.92 -28.11
CA MET A 218 -11.17 -9.14 -26.91
C MET A 218 -10.60 -7.85 -26.37
N ILE A 219 -10.28 -7.85 -25.07
CA ILE A 219 -9.42 -6.85 -24.43
C ILE A 219 -8.19 -7.54 -23.85
N CYS A 220 -7.09 -6.82 -23.79
CA CYS A 220 -5.84 -7.29 -23.17
C CYS A 220 -5.27 -6.22 -22.22
N PRO A 221 -5.66 -6.24 -20.93
CA PRO A 221 -5.00 -5.43 -19.92
C PRO A 221 -3.66 -6.03 -19.54
N GLY A 222 -2.65 -5.17 -19.29
CA GLY A 222 -1.36 -5.65 -18.85
C GLY A 222 -0.29 -4.57 -18.72
N LYS A 223 0.85 -4.97 -18.18
CA LYS A 223 2.03 -4.11 -18.05
C LYS A 223 2.74 -3.96 -19.39
N VAL A 224 3.29 -2.78 -19.59
CA VAL A 224 4.11 -2.42 -20.75
C VAL A 224 5.34 -1.63 -20.30
N TYR A 225 6.37 -1.58 -21.14
CA TYR A 225 7.69 -1.12 -20.74
C TYR A 225 8.28 -0.17 -21.79
N ARG A 226 8.65 1.03 -21.35
CA ARG A 226 9.34 2.05 -22.17
C ARG A 226 10.42 2.69 -21.35
N LYS A 227 11.48 3.21 -21.98
CA LYS A 227 12.60 3.84 -21.27
C LYS A 227 12.29 5.24 -20.70
N ASP A 228 11.11 5.76 -20.97
CA ASP A 228 10.68 7.07 -20.53
C ASP A 228 10.47 7.11 -19.00
N SER A 229 10.92 8.18 -18.37
CA SER A 229 10.78 8.37 -16.92
C SER A 229 10.71 9.86 -16.57
N ASP A 230 9.51 10.35 -16.26
CA ASP A 230 9.27 11.70 -15.75
C ASP A 230 8.02 11.71 -14.84
N ALA A 231 7.48 12.88 -14.48
CA ALA A 231 6.30 13.00 -13.62
C ALA A 231 5.03 12.41 -14.24
N THR A 232 4.99 12.20 -15.55
CA THR A 232 3.84 11.68 -16.32
C THR A 232 4.12 10.35 -17.00
N HIS A 233 5.36 9.86 -16.94
CA HIS A 233 5.80 8.62 -17.56
C HIS A 233 6.60 7.77 -16.55
N SER A 234 6.30 6.48 -16.52
CA SER A 234 7.03 5.47 -15.76
C SER A 234 7.64 4.44 -16.70
N PRO A 235 8.84 3.91 -16.41
CA PRO A 235 9.44 2.85 -17.22
C PRO A 235 8.57 1.59 -17.34
N MET A 236 7.72 1.35 -16.38
CA MET A 236 6.67 0.34 -16.40
C MET A 236 5.33 1.03 -16.08
N PHE A 237 4.33 0.78 -16.91
CA PHE A 237 2.96 1.25 -16.69
C PHE A 237 1.96 0.22 -17.23
N HIS A 238 0.67 0.45 -17.03
CA HIS A 238 -0.37 -0.45 -17.50
C HIS A 238 -1.12 0.15 -18.68
N GLN A 239 -1.41 -0.72 -19.64
CA GLN A 239 -2.32 -0.43 -20.74
C GLN A 239 -3.44 -1.46 -20.78
N PHE A 240 -4.54 -1.11 -21.38
CA PHE A 240 -5.45 -2.10 -21.94
C PHE A 240 -5.75 -1.74 -23.39
N GLU A 241 -5.78 -2.74 -24.22
CA GLU A 241 -6.16 -2.61 -25.61
C GLU A 241 -7.38 -3.47 -25.89
N GLY A 242 -8.19 -3.03 -26.84
CA GLY A 242 -9.32 -3.81 -27.33
C GLY A 242 -9.19 -4.03 -28.83
N LEU A 243 -9.59 -5.23 -29.27
CA LEU A 243 -9.65 -5.64 -30.66
C LEU A 243 -11.04 -6.23 -30.94
N MET A 244 -11.63 -5.83 -32.03
CA MET A 244 -12.84 -6.45 -32.54
C MET A 244 -12.67 -6.74 -34.04
N ILE A 245 -12.86 -8.00 -34.42
CA ILE A 245 -12.85 -8.44 -35.82
C ILE A 245 -14.25 -8.95 -36.18
N GLY A 246 -14.77 -8.49 -37.30
CA GLY A 246 -16.08 -8.88 -37.77
C GLY A 246 -16.27 -8.53 -39.28
N LYS A 247 -17.47 -8.71 -39.78
CA LYS A 247 -17.84 -8.23 -41.11
C LYS A 247 -18.32 -6.79 -41.01
N ASP A 248 -17.93 -5.98 -41.98
CA ASP A 248 -18.40 -4.58 -42.15
C ASP A 248 -18.14 -3.69 -40.91
N ILE A 249 -17.05 -3.94 -40.19
CA ILE A 249 -16.66 -3.11 -39.02
C ILE A 249 -16.16 -1.74 -39.51
N SER A 250 -16.70 -0.69 -38.90
CA SER A 250 -16.45 0.69 -39.29
C SER A 250 -15.91 1.56 -38.13
N VAL A 251 -15.41 2.75 -38.45
CA VAL A 251 -15.03 3.78 -37.45
C VAL A 251 -16.24 4.16 -36.58
N ALA A 252 -17.47 4.12 -37.08
CA ALA A 252 -18.67 4.41 -36.29
C ALA A 252 -18.89 3.35 -35.21
N ASN A 253 -18.70 2.05 -35.52
CA ASN A 253 -18.76 0.98 -34.53
C ASN A 253 -17.70 1.16 -33.44
N MET A 254 -16.46 1.46 -33.84
CA MET A 254 -15.36 1.74 -32.89
C MET A 254 -15.71 2.88 -31.94
N LYS A 255 -16.13 4.03 -32.47
CA LYS A 255 -16.51 5.20 -31.67
C LYS A 255 -17.66 4.89 -30.71
N ALA A 256 -18.67 4.14 -31.15
CA ALA A 256 -19.80 3.76 -30.31
C ALA A 256 -19.35 2.89 -29.12
N VAL A 257 -18.57 1.83 -29.38
CA VAL A 257 -18.05 0.94 -28.34
C VAL A 257 -17.18 1.70 -27.33
N MET A 258 -16.23 2.49 -27.83
CA MET A 258 -15.32 3.25 -26.97
C MET A 258 -16.04 4.29 -26.12
N THR A 259 -16.97 5.05 -26.72
CA THR A 259 -17.74 6.07 -26.00
C THR A 259 -18.59 5.45 -24.90
N ALA A 260 -19.28 4.34 -25.18
CA ALA A 260 -20.09 3.63 -24.19
C ALA A 260 -19.21 3.12 -23.02
N ALA A 261 -18.10 2.44 -23.34
CA ALA A 261 -17.20 1.91 -22.32
C ALA A 261 -16.57 3.02 -21.46
N MET A 262 -16.07 4.10 -22.06
CA MET A 262 -15.42 5.18 -21.34
C MET A 262 -16.37 5.96 -20.44
N LYS A 263 -17.60 6.20 -20.86
CA LYS A 263 -18.62 6.81 -20.03
C LYS A 263 -18.90 6.00 -18.78
N GLU A 264 -18.98 4.68 -18.91
CA GLU A 264 -19.19 3.79 -17.78
C GLU A 264 -17.96 3.69 -16.85
N LEU A 265 -16.75 3.70 -17.41
CA LEU A 265 -15.50 3.62 -16.65
C LEU A 265 -15.21 4.90 -15.87
N LEU A 266 -15.44 6.05 -16.46
CA LEU A 266 -15.06 7.35 -15.91
C LEU A 266 -16.29 8.12 -15.37
N SER A 267 -17.12 8.68 -16.25
CA SER A 267 -18.33 9.45 -15.91
C SER A 267 -19.14 9.73 -17.18
N GLU A 268 -20.45 9.97 -17.04
CA GLU A 268 -21.30 10.49 -18.12
C GLU A 268 -20.92 11.92 -18.57
N ASP A 269 -20.27 12.70 -17.69
CA ASP A 269 -19.90 14.10 -17.93
C ASP A 269 -18.59 14.27 -18.71
N ILE A 270 -18.27 13.31 -19.60
CA ILE A 270 -17.05 13.32 -20.40
C ILE A 270 -17.36 13.61 -21.85
N GLU A 271 -16.62 14.55 -22.42
CA GLU A 271 -16.60 14.78 -23.87
C GLU A 271 -15.42 14.06 -24.52
N PHE A 272 -15.66 13.56 -25.72
CA PHE A 272 -14.68 12.89 -26.56
C PHE A 272 -14.35 13.72 -27.79
N ARG A 273 -13.05 13.75 -28.12
CA ARG A 273 -12.57 14.28 -29.38
C ARG A 273 -11.65 13.24 -30.03
N PHE A 274 -11.88 12.99 -31.30
CA PHE A 274 -11.03 12.12 -32.11
C PHE A 274 -10.25 13.00 -33.07
N ARG A 275 -8.93 12.91 -33.01
CA ARG A 275 -8.00 13.62 -33.90
C ARG A 275 -7.33 12.62 -34.83
N THR A 276 -7.05 13.01 -36.07
CA THR A 276 -6.25 12.19 -36.99
C THR A 276 -4.87 11.99 -36.45
N SER A 277 -4.35 10.78 -36.55
CA SER A 277 -3.01 10.39 -36.13
C SER A 277 -2.45 9.32 -37.09
N TYR A 278 -1.28 8.82 -36.77
CA TYR A 278 -0.67 7.74 -37.53
C TYR A 278 -0.14 6.65 -36.58
N PHE A 279 -0.59 5.42 -36.82
CA PHE A 279 -0.03 4.21 -36.21
C PHE A 279 0.19 3.18 -37.32
N PRO A 280 1.32 2.45 -37.35
CA PRO A 280 1.61 1.49 -38.40
C PRO A 280 0.56 0.37 -38.55
N PHE A 281 -0.11 0.02 -37.46
CA PHE A 281 -1.04 -1.11 -37.37
C PHE A 281 -2.51 -0.75 -37.57
N THR A 282 -2.83 0.54 -37.81
CA THR A 282 -4.21 1.01 -38.05
C THR A 282 -4.29 1.98 -39.23
N GLU A 283 -5.42 1.93 -39.98
CA GLU A 283 -5.77 2.86 -41.06
C GLU A 283 -7.28 2.95 -41.25
N PRO A 284 -7.93 4.10 -41.02
CA PRO A 284 -7.35 5.32 -40.44
C PRO A 284 -6.99 5.18 -38.99
N SER A 285 -5.98 5.96 -38.56
CA SER A 285 -5.55 6.07 -37.17
C SER A 285 -6.08 7.34 -36.52
N LEU A 286 -6.52 7.25 -35.29
CA LEU A 286 -7.06 8.37 -34.51
C LEU A 286 -6.49 8.37 -33.09
N GLU A 287 -6.18 9.54 -32.59
CA GLU A 287 -5.96 9.77 -31.15
C GLU A 287 -7.26 10.17 -30.48
N VAL A 288 -7.38 9.78 -29.22
CA VAL A 288 -8.55 10.03 -28.39
C VAL A 288 -8.20 10.99 -27.30
N ASP A 289 -8.83 12.14 -27.33
CA ASP A 289 -8.78 13.10 -26.23
C ASP A 289 -10.09 13.06 -25.47
N ILE A 290 -10.00 13.26 -24.16
CA ILE A 290 -11.17 13.48 -23.32
C ILE A 290 -11.05 14.83 -22.60
N ARG A 291 -12.22 15.40 -22.31
CA ARG A 291 -12.36 16.58 -21.47
C ARG A 291 -13.40 16.28 -20.41
N TRP A 292 -13.01 16.45 -19.16
CA TRP A 292 -13.94 16.34 -18.05
C TRP A 292 -14.63 17.70 -17.85
N LEU A 293 -15.97 17.68 -17.86
CA LEU A 293 -16.78 18.88 -17.75
C LEU A 293 -17.02 19.32 -16.29
N GLY A 294 -16.61 18.49 -15.31
CA GLY A 294 -16.91 18.71 -13.90
C GLY A 294 -18.35 18.35 -13.54
N LYS A 295 -18.64 18.18 -12.26
CA LYS A 295 -20.02 18.11 -11.77
C LYS A 295 -20.67 19.49 -11.85
N LYS A 296 -21.99 19.54 -12.01
CA LYS A 296 -22.76 20.79 -12.09
C LYS A 296 -22.44 21.66 -10.87
N GLY A 297 -21.69 22.76 -11.08
CA GLY A 297 -21.21 23.67 -10.02
C GLY A 297 -19.73 23.57 -9.68
N GLU A 298 -18.98 22.61 -10.24
CA GLU A 298 -17.53 22.56 -10.18
C GLU A 298 -16.93 22.97 -11.53
N GLU A 299 -15.89 23.81 -11.52
CA GLU A 299 -15.13 24.08 -12.75
C GLU A 299 -14.42 22.79 -13.18
N GLY A 300 -14.90 22.19 -14.26
CA GLY A 300 -14.18 21.11 -14.93
C GLY A 300 -12.80 21.56 -15.39
N THR A 301 -11.89 20.65 -15.66
CA THR A 301 -10.53 20.99 -16.10
C THR A 301 -10.50 21.81 -17.38
N GLY A 302 -11.58 21.85 -18.15
CA GLY A 302 -11.72 22.56 -19.42
C GLY A 302 -10.68 22.18 -20.48
N ARG A 303 -9.64 21.44 -20.09
CA ARG A 303 -8.49 21.05 -20.90
C ARG A 303 -8.72 19.69 -21.55
N TRP A 304 -8.37 19.57 -22.81
CA TRP A 304 -8.31 18.31 -23.50
C TRP A 304 -7.07 17.54 -23.09
N LEU A 305 -7.25 16.27 -22.74
CA LEU A 305 -6.17 15.35 -22.38
C LEU A 305 -6.21 14.15 -23.31
N GLU A 306 -5.11 13.86 -23.96
CA GLU A 306 -4.94 12.64 -24.73
C GLU A 306 -4.88 11.44 -23.79
N VAL A 307 -5.68 10.41 -24.09
CA VAL A 307 -5.79 9.21 -23.24
C VAL A 307 -5.42 7.93 -23.98
N GLY A 308 -5.40 7.94 -25.32
CA GLY A 308 -5.04 6.75 -26.08
C GLY A 308 -5.20 6.92 -27.57
N GLY A 309 -4.96 5.84 -28.29
CA GLY A 309 -5.08 5.74 -29.74
C GLY A 309 -6.09 4.68 -30.15
N CYS A 310 -6.62 4.83 -31.36
CA CYS A 310 -7.54 3.86 -31.94
C CYS A 310 -7.49 3.91 -33.47
N GLY A 311 -8.07 2.92 -34.12
CA GLY A 311 -8.19 2.91 -35.59
C GLY A 311 -8.76 1.61 -36.12
N LEU A 312 -9.01 1.57 -37.41
CA LEU A 312 -9.34 0.29 -38.08
C LEU A 312 -8.04 -0.50 -38.26
N VAL A 313 -8.12 -1.79 -38.05
CA VAL A 313 -6.95 -2.68 -38.19
C VAL A 313 -6.42 -2.65 -39.60
N HIS A 314 -5.12 -2.35 -39.73
CA HIS A 314 -4.49 -2.28 -41.07
C HIS A 314 -4.57 -3.63 -41.78
N PRO A 315 -4.89 -3.67 -43.07
CA PRO A 315 -5.02 -4.92 -43.83
C PRO A 315 -3.79 -5.84 -43.78
N ASN A 316 -2.60 -5.28 -43.70
CA ASN A 316 -1.36 -6.05 -43.54
C ASN A 316 -1.28 -6.80 -42.22
N VAL A 317 -1.78 -6.22 -41.12
CA VAL A 317 -1.83 -6.91 -39.83
C VAL A 317 -2.72 -8.17 -39.92
N LEU A 318 -3.90 -8.06 -40.56
CA LEU A 318 -4.76 -9.20 -40.77
C LEU A 318 -4.09 -10.27 -41.62
N LYS A 319 -3.44 -9.88 -42.75
CA LYS A 319 -2.68 -10.80 -43.63
C LYS A 319 -1.54 -11.50 -42.85
N ASN A 320 -0.81 -10.77 -42.01
CA ASN A 320 0.32 -11.31 -41.22
C ASN A 320 -0.09 -12.44 -40.29
N VAL A 321 -1.38 -12.51 -39.91
CA VAL A 321 -1.93 -13.56 -39.04
C VAL A 321 -2.83 -14.55 -39.77
N GLY A 322 -2.96 -14.43 -41.10
CA GLY A 322 -3.74 -15.36 -41.93
C GLY A 322 -5.23 -15.05 -42.01
N ILE A 323 -5.65 -13.84 -41.64
CA ILE A 323 -7.04 -13.37 -41.78
C ILE A 323 -7.20 -12.64 -43.14
N ASP A 324 -8.19 -13.02 -43.94
CA ASP A 324 -8.44 -12.37 -45.24
C ASP A 324 -9.08 -10.98 -45.05
N PRO A 325 -8.40 -9.88 -45.38
CA PRO A 325 -8.92 -8.53 -45.23
C PRO A 325 -10.04 -8.15 -46.23
N ASN A 326 -10.28 -8.97 -47.25
CA ASN A 326 -11.43 -8.77 -48.13
C ASN A 326 -12.75 -9.29 -47.55
N VAL A 327 -12.66 -10.16 -46.54
CA VAL A 327 -13.81 -10.76 -45.85
C VAL A 327 -14.02 -10.15 -44.48
N TRP A 328 -12.93 -9.83 -43.79
CA TRP A 328 -12.93 -9.39 -42.42
C TRP A 328 -12.33 -8.01 -42.28
N SER A 329 -12.95 -7.21 -41.46
CA SER A 329 -12.43 -5.91 -40.98
C SER A 329 -12.44 -5.83 -39.46
N GLY A 330 -11.81 -4.86 -38.93
CA GLY A 330 -11.80 -4.72 -37.47
C GLY A 330 -11.35 -3.35 -37.02
N PHE A 331 -11.49 -3.08 -35.74
CA PHE A 331 -10.90 -1.94 -35.07
C PHE A 331 -10.09 -2.38 -33.87
N ALA A 332 -9.10 -1.54 -33.51
CA ALA A 332 -8.36 -1.65 -32.27
C ALA A 332 -8.29 -0.29 -31.57
N PHE A 333 -8.14 -0.32 -30.26
CA PHE A 333 -7.90 0.86 -29.43
C PHE A 333 -7.01 0.49 -28.25
N GLY A 334 -6.27 1.49 -27.71
CA GLY A 334 -5.42 1.33 -26.54
C GLY A 334 -5.45 2.55 -25.64
N PHE A 335 -5.49 2.30 -24.34
CA PHE A 335 -5.52 3.34 -23.30
C PHE A 335 -4.53 3.05 -22.18
N GLY A 336 -3.86 4.11 -21.68
CA GLY A 336 -3.05 4.05 -20.47
C GLY A 336 -3.93 4.02 -19.22
N VAL A 337 -3.81 2.97 -18.41
CA VAL A 337 -4.64 2.77 -17.21
C VAL A 337 -4.42 3.87 -16.19
N GLU A 338 -3.16 4.18 -15.88
CA GLU A 338 -2.80 5.20 -14.88
C GLU A 338 -3.35 6.57 -15.27
N ARG A 339 -3.28 6.94 -16.55
CA ARG A 339 -3.79 8.23 -17.02
C ARG A 339 -5.30 8.36 -16.84
N LEU A 340 -6.05 7.28 -17.07
CA LEU A 340 -7.50 7.25 -16.81
C LEU A 340 -7.81 7.33 -15.31
N ILE A 341 -7.03 6.65 -14.46
CA ILE A 341 -7.16 6.74 -13.00
C ILE A 341 -6.85 8.15 -12.51
N MET A 342 -5.75 8.76 -13.00
CA MET A 342 -5.39 10.13 -12.66
C MET A 342 -6.52 11.12 -12.96
N ILE A 343 -7.17 10.98 -14.12
CA ILE A 343 -8.31 11.81 -14.51
C ILE A 343 -9.50 11.56 -13.59
N LYS A 344 -9.81 10.29 -13.32
CA LYS A 344 -10.98 9.89 -12.52
C LYS A 344 -10.91 10.37 -11.08
N TYR A 345 -9.74 10.29 -10.47
CA TYR A 345 -9.52 10.58 -9.05
C TYR A 345 -8.79 11.90 -8.79
N GLY A 346 -8.44 12.67 -9.83
CA GLY A 346 -7.74 13.95 -9.70
C GLY A 346 -6.28 13.82 -9.23
N VAL A 347 -5.63 12.70 -9.52
CA VAL A 347 -4.22 12.47 -9.15
C VAL A 347 -3.31 13.24 -10.11
N ALA A 348 -2.42 14.06 -9.56
CA ALA A 348 -1.54 14.92 -10.36
C ALA A 348 -0.21 14.25 -10.77
N ASP A 349 0.25 13.27 -10.00
CA ASP A 349 1.57 12.63 -10.17
C ASP A 349 1.42 11.10 -10.23
N LEU A 350 1.83 10.51 -11.35
CA LEU A 350 1.78 9.07 -11.62
C LEU A 350 2.64 8.27 -10.64
N ARG A 351 3.75 8.83 -10.15
CA ARG A 351 4.70 8.14 -9.27
C ARG A 351 4.06 7.68 -7.97
N GLY A 352 3.04 8.40 -7.48
CA GLY A 352 2.29 8.02 -6.27
C GLY A 352 1.70 6.60 -6.32
N PHE A 353 1.39 6.08 -7.51
CA PHE A 353 0.90 4.70 -7.65
C PHE A 353 1.97 3.63 -7.36
N TYR A 354 3.26 3.98 -7.42
CA TYR A 354 4.37 3.04 -7.35
C TYR A 354 5.30 3.25 -6.14
N GLU A 355 5.22 4.39 -5.47
CA GLU A 355 6.08 4.71 -4.33
C GLU A 355 5.71 3.97 -3.04
N GLY A 356 4.51 3.37 -2.97
CA GLY A 356 4.06 2.63 -1.79
C GLY A 356 3.76 3.53 -0.58
N ASP A 357 3.55 4.82 -0.78
CA ASP A 357 3.15 5.74 0.32
C ASP A 357 1.72 5.43 0.77
N VAL A 358 1.59 4.88 1.97
CA VAL A 358 0.30 4.49 2.57
C VAL A 358 -0.65 5.70 2.67
N ARG A 359 -0.12 6.89 2.97
CA ARG A 359 -0.92 8.13 3.06
C ARG A 359 -1.56 8.51 1.72
N PHE A 360 -0.91 8.16 0.61
CA PHE A 360 -1.49 8.31 -0.73
C PHE A 360 -2.54 7.23 -0.98
N LEU A 361 -2.22 5.98 -0.70
CA LEU A 361 -3.09 4.83 -0.99
C LEU A 361 -4.39 4.83 -0.17
N GLU A 362 -4.36 5.32 1.07
CA GLU A 362 -5.53 5.40 1.97
C GLU A 362 -6.53 6.50 1.59
N GLN A 363 -6.24 7.35 0.60
CA GLN A 363 -7.15 8.41 0.16
C GLN A 363 -8.28 7.91 -0.77
N PHE A 364 -8.21 6.67 -1.23
CA PHE A 364 -9.09 6.15 -2.29
C PHE A 364 -9.89 4.93 -1.87
#